data_e4b95d7fa705f3b75e51f03440629ed9
#
_entry.id   e4b95d7fa705f3b75e51f03440629ed9
#
_cell.length_a   1.000
_cell.length_b   1.000
_cell.length_c   1.000
_cell.angle_alpha   90.00
_cell.angle_beta   90.00
_cell.angle_gamma   90.00
#
_symmetry.space_group_name_H-M   'P 1'
#
loop_
_entity.id
_entity.type
_entity.pdbx_description
1 polymer ?
#
loop_
_entity_poly.entity_id
_entity_poly.type
_entity_poly.pdbx_seq_one_letter_code
_entity_poly.pdbx_strand_id
1 'polypeptide(L)'
;MAIITKKELQDLESIRNVYCISIYMPTHQKGEEVLQQEDAKLLKNHLKEVKNKLEREPLGKREIAELIAPIQELIHDGEFWWHQSIGLALFLTNGIVKMYSLPISFESFNHVANSLYLVPLLPLFTGDESFFLLWLQLEKVKLYKNTRYSSAEVFIENITPSRMEERVGYDFEQKSLQFRSQQEGHGAAAFHGHE
;
A
#
# COMPACT_ATOMS: atom_id res chain seq x y z
N MET A 1 4.65 1.48 -5.34
CA MET A 1 3.55 2.27 -4.79
C MET A 1 4.13 3.49 -4.12
N ALA A 2 3.77 4.68 -4.58
CA ALA A 2 4.21 5.91 -3.91
C ALA A 2 3.29 6.15 -2.71
N ILE A 3 3.86 6.10 -1.50
CA ILE A 3 3.16 6.49 -0.28
C ILE A 3 3.22 8.02 -0.22
N ILE A 4 2.10 8.66 0.06
CA ILE A 4 2.06 10.12 0.25
C ILE A 4 3.07 10.55 1.31
N THR A 5 3.90 11.53 1.00
CA THR A 5 4.92 12.07 1.90
C THR A 5 4.35 13.18 2.78
N LYS A 6 5.03 13.50 3.92
CA LYS A 6 4.66 14.65 4.77
C LYS A 6 4.68 15.96 3.97
N LYS A 7 5.62 16.11 3.02
CA LYS A 7 5.71 17.29 2.16
C LYS A 7 4.49 17.40 1.24
N GLU A 8 4.12 16.31 0.58
CA GLU A 8 2.93 16.29 -0.26
C GLU A 8 1.65 16.58 0.52
N LEU A 9 1.55 16.10 1.78
CA LEU A 9 0.43 16.45 2.65
C LEU A 9 0.39 17.94 2.95
N GLN A 10 1.54 18.57 3.24
CA GLN A 10 1.64 20.02 3.45
C GLN A 10 1.30 20.80 2.17
N ASP A 11 1.76 20.32 1.02
CA ASP A 11 1.42 20.94 -0.27
C ASP A 11 -0.09 20.88 -0.52
N LEU A 12 -0.74 19.74 -0.24
CA LEU A 12 -2.21 19.60 -0.32
C LEU A 12 -2.93 20.50 0.69
N GLU A 13 -2.41 20.62 1.91
CA GLU A 13 -2.98 21.48 2.96
C GLU A 13 -2.95 22.96 2.56
N SER A 14 -1.94 23.37 1.80
CA SER A 14 -1.79 24.75 1.33
C SER A 14 -2.79 25.12 0.23
N ILE A 15 -3.40 24.15 -0.42
CA ILE A 15 -4.33 24.37 -1.53
C ILE A 15 -5.63 24.99 -1.01
N ARG A 16 -5.96 26.16 -1.55
CA ARG A 16 -7.22 26.86 -1.32
C ARG A 16 -7.81 27.26 -2.67
N ASN A 17 -9.07 26.95 -2.86
CA ASN A 17 -9.81 27.37 -4.04
C ASN A 17 -11.29 27.48 -3.69
N VAL A 18 -12.08 28.14 -4.52
CA VAL A 18 -13.53 28.24 -4.30
C VAL A 18 -14.16 26.86 -4.19
N TYR A 19 -13.72 25.92 -5.03
CA TYR A 19 -14.18 24.55 -5.02
C TYR A 19 -13.01 23.58 -4.97
N CYS A 20 -12.84 22.95 -3.81
CA CYS A 20 -11.94 21.84 -3.57
C CYS A 20 -12.78 20.59 -3.32
N ILE A 21 -12.56 19.55 -4.11
CA ILE A 21 -13.27 18.28 -4.01
C ILE A 21 -12.32 17.24 -3.44
N SER A 22 -12.77 16.53 -2.41
CA SER A 22 -12.06 15.39 -1.83
C SER A 22 -12.99 14.18 -1.89
N ILE A 23 -12.53 13.08 -2.48
CA ILE A 23 -13.25 11.82 -2.56
C ILE A 23 -12.38 10.75 -1.92
N TYR A 24 -12.98 9.99 -0.99
CA TYR A 24 -12.36 8.84 -0.36
C TYR A 24 -13.24 7.62 -0.57
N MET A 25 -12.63 6.51 -0.93
CA MET A 25 -13.35 5.28 -1.15
C MET A 25 -12.48 4.05 -0.89
N PRO A 26 -13.06 2.93 -0.44
CA PRO A 26 -12.38 1.66 -0.46
C PRO A 26 -12.16 1.22 -1.90
N THR A 27 -11.10 0.47 -2.13
CA THR A 27 -10.79 -0.16 -3.43
C THR A 27 -10.30 -1.59 -3.21
N HIS A 28 -10.39 -2.40 -4.26
CA HIS A 28 -10.06 -3.81 -4.21
C HIS A 28 -8.82 -4.12 -5.05
N GLN A 29 -7.91 -4.92 -4.49
CA GLN A 29 -6.68 -5.34 -5.19
C GLN A 29 -6.93 -6.58 -6.07
N LYS A 30 -7.89 -7.40 -5.70
CA LYS A 30 -8.20 -8.70 -6.30
C LYS A 30 -9.66 -9.03 -6.03
N GLY A 31 -10.15 -10.03 -6.74
CA GLY A 31 -11.46 -10.58 -6.46
C GLY A 31 -12.49 -10.27 -7.52
N GLU A 32 -13.70 -10.67 -7.23
CA GLU A 32 -14.85 -10.51 -8.10
C GLU A 32 -15.22 -9.03 -8.28
N GLU A 33 -15.00 -8.23 -7.24
CA GLU A 33 -15.27 -6.79 -7.21
C GLU A 33 -14.48 -6.04 -8.30
N VAL A 34 -13.22 -6.43 -8.52
CA VAL A 34 -12.38 -5.85 -9.58
C VAL A 34 -12.92 -6.27 -10.96
N LEU A 35 -13.29 -7.54 -11.13
CA LEU A 35 -13.84 -8.05 -12.39
C LEU A 35 -15.19 -7.40 -12.72
N GLN A 36 -16.01 -7.13 -11.72
CA GLN A 36 -17.32 -6.48 -11.87
C GLN A 36 -17.23 -4.95 -11.93
N GLN A 37 -16.02 -4.39 -11.83
CA GLN A 37 -15.78 -2.94 -11.84
C GLN A 37 -16.57 -2.20 -10.75
N GLU A 38 -16.66 -2.78 -9.55
CA GLU A 38 -17.44 -2.19 -8.45
C GLU A 38 -16.85 -0.85 -8.00
N ASP A 39 -15.52 -0.75 -7.96
CA ASP A 39 -14.82 0.49 -7.60
C ASP A 39 -15.10 1.62 -8.60
N ALA A 40 -15.12 1.33 -9.90
CA ALA A 40 -15.48 2.29 -10.93
C ALA A 40 -16.94 2.75 -10.80
N LYS A 41 -17.85 1.84 -10.46
CA LYS A 41 -19.27 2.17 -10.19
C LYS A 41 -19.41 3.05 -8.96
N LEU A 42 -18.64 2.76 -7.91
CA LEU A 42 -18.62 3.56 -6.68
C LEU A 42 -18.12 4.98 -6.96
N LEU A 43 -17.03 5.13 -7.73
CA LEU A 43 -16.53 6.43 -8.16
C LEU A 43 -17.59 7.21 -8.97
N LYS A 44 -18.29 6.54 -9.88
CA LYS A 44 -19.38 7.16 -10.65
C LYS A 44 -20.48 7.70 -9.76
N ASN A 45 -20.83 7.00 -8.67
CA ASN A 45 -21.82 7.47 -7.70
C ASN A 45 -21.31 8.71 -6.96
N HIS A 46 -20.04 8.72 -6.51
CA HIS A 46 -19.44 9.90 -5.90
C HIS A 46 -19.45 11.11 -6.82
N LEU A 47 -19.09 10.93 -8.09
CA LEU A 47 -19.11 12.03 -9.05
C LEU A 47 -20.52 12.58 -9.28
N LYS A 48 -21.54 11.72 -9.27
CA LYS A 48 -22.94 12.16 -9.34
C LYS A 48 -23.32 13.01 -8.13
N GLU A 49 -22.93 12.60 -6.93
CA GLU A 49 -23.19 13.36 -5.70
C GLU A 49 -22.43 14.68 -5.67
N VAL A 50 -21.14 14.69 -6.05
CA VAL A 50 -20.33 15.90 -6.19
C VAL A 50 -20.97 16.87 -7.18
N LYS A 51 -21.39 16.38 -8.34
CA LYS A 51 -22.09 17.20 -9.33
C LYS A 51 -23.36 17.82 -8.74
N ASN A 52 -24.19 17.05 -8.04
CA ASN A 52 -25.40 17.55 -7.38
C ASN A 52 -25.09 18.61 -6.31
N LYS A 53 -23.95 18.50 -5.61
CA LYS A 53 -23.51 19.52 -4.64
C LYS A 53 -23.08 20.79 -5.34
N LEU A 54 -22.29 20.68 -6.43
CA LEU A 54 -21.81 21.83 -7.21
C LEU A 54 -22.95 22.54 -7.97
N GLU A 55 -24.00 21.85 -8.40
CA GLU A 55 -25.17 22.44 -9.04
C GLU A 55 -26.00 23.34 -8.10
N ARG A 56 -25.78 23.25 -6.78
CA ARG A 56 -26.38 24.14 -5.78
C ARG A 56 -25.59 25.44 -5.58
N GLU A 57 -24.37 25.46 -6.11
CA GLU A 57 -23.49 26.61 -6.05
C GLU A 57 -23.65 27.45 -7.33
N PRO A 58 -23.25 28.72 -7.33
CA PRO A 58 -23.33 29.58 -8.49
C PRO A 58 -22.28 29.21 -9.57
N LEU A 59 -22.30 27.95 -10.01
CA LEU A 59 -21.41 27.40 -11.02
C LEU A 59 -22.18 27.02 -12.29
N GLY A 60 -21.61 27.36 -13.44
CA GLY A 60 -22.18 26.97 -14.72
C GLY A 60 -22.01 25.45 -14.99
N LYS A 61 -22.97 24.83 -15.67
CA LYS A 61 -22.91 23.40 -16.01
C LYS A 61 -21.62 23.01 -16.74
N ARG A 62 -21.09 23.92 -17.55
CA ARG A 62 -19.83 23.71 -18.30
C ARG A 62 -18.63 23.69 -17.36
N GLU A 63 -18.57 24.63 -16.41
CA GLU A 63 -17.49 24.72 -15.42
C GLU A 63 -17.47 23.49 -14.51
N ILE A 64 -18.65 23.00 -14.11
CA ILE A 64 -18.78 21.74 -13.35
C ILE A 64 -18.23 20.56 -14.17
N ALA A 65 -18.61 20.47 -15.44
CA ALA A 65 -18.14 19.40 -16.31
C ALA A 65 -16.61 19.43 -16.51
N GLU A 66 -16.05 20.61 -16.73
CA GLU A 66 -14.59 20.80 -16.86
C GLU A 66 -13.85 20.45 -15.56
N LEU A 67 -14.41 20.79 -14.39
CA LEU A 67 -13.82 20.49 -13.09
C LEU A 67 -13.75 18.99 -12.82
N ILE A 68 -14.79 18.21 -13.15
CA ILE A 68 -14.85 16.78 -12.84
C ILE A 68 -14.32 15.88 -13.97
N ALA A 69 -14.13 16.41 -15.19
CA ALA A 69 -13.74 15.64 -16.37
C ALA A 69 -12.53 14.73 -16.14
N PRO A 70 -11.43 15.17 -15.50
CA PRO A 70 -10.24 14.32 -15.33
C PRO A 70 -10.49 13.05 -14.51
N ILE A 71 -11.42 13.11 -13.54
CA ILE A 71 -11.80 11.92 -12.75
C ILE A 71 -12.88 11.12 -13.45
N GLN A 72 -13.73 11.75 -14.24
CA GLN A 72 -14.75 11.04 -15.00
C GLN A 72 -14.11 10.08 -16.02
N GLU A 73 -12.97 10.42 -16.59
CA GLU A 73 -12.20 9.55 -17.49
C GLU A 73 -11.73 8.27 -16.82
N LEU A 74 -11.36 8.32 -15.53
CA LEU A 74 -10.92 7.15 -14.77
C LEU A 74 -11.98 6.05 -14.65
N ILE A 75 -13.27 6.38 -14.77
CA ILE A 75 -14.34 5.37 -14.70
C ILE A 75 -14.16 4.30 -15.77
N HIS A 76 -13.60 4.69 -16.93
CA HIS A 76 -13.41 3.81 -18.08
C HIS A 76 -11.96 3.30 -18.22
N ASP A 77 -11.07 3.71 -17.34
CA ASP A 77 -9.67 3.30 -17.34
C ASP A 77 -9.52 1.96 -16.59
N GLY A 78 -9.61 0.85 -17.31
CA GLY A 78 -9.45 -0.48 -16.75
C GLY A 78 -8.07 -0.70 -16.15
N GLU A 79 -7.00 -0.18 -16.74
CA GLU A 79 -5.64 -0.32 -16.26
C GLU A 79 -5.47 0.37 -14.91
N PHE A 80 -6.03 1.57 -14.74
CA PHE A 80 -6.05 2.27 -13.47
C PHE A 80 -6.66 1.41 -12.35
N TRP A 81 -7.80 0.77 -12.58
CA TRP A 81 -8.50 -0.03 -11.57
C TRP A 81 -7.79 -1.34 -11.23
N TRP A 82 -7.02 -1.92 -12.14
CA TRP A 82 -6.26 -3.15 -11.90
C TRP A 82 -5.07 -2.96 -10.96
N HIS A 83 -4.63 -1.72 -10.75
CA HIS A 83 -3.44 -1.40 -9.96
C HIS A 83 -3.75 -0.67 -8.64
N GLN A 84 -4.99 -0.79 -8.15
CA GLN A 84 -5.38 -0.14 -6.90
C GLN A 84 -4.88 -0.89 -5.66
N SER A 85 -4.75 -0.15 -4.55
CA SER A 85 -4.54 -0.69 -3.21
C SER A 85 -5.91 -0.94 -2.53
N ILE A 86 -5.97 -0.81 -1.22
CA ILE A 86 -7.21 -1.02 -0.45
C ILE A 86 -8.00 0.26 -0.22
N GLY A 87 -7.44 1.40 -0.57
CA GLY A 87 -8.14 2.68 -0.51
C GLY A 87 -7.63 3.69 -1.53
N LEU A 88 -8.52 4.51 -2.02
CA LEU A 88 -8.27 5.56 -3.00
C LEU A 88 -8.70 6.91 -2.44
N ALA A 89 -7.80 7.88 -2.51
CA ALA A 89 -8.06 9.28 -2.21
C ALA A 89 -7.86 10.13 -3.47
N LEU A 90 -8.86 10.91 -3.83
CA LEU A 90 -8.87 11.77 -5.00
C LEU A 90 -9.11 13.21 -4.58
N PHE A 91 -8.29 14.12 -5.11
CA PHE A 91 -8.37 15.54 -4.85
C PHE A 91 -8.42 16.32 -6.14
N LEU A 92 -9.45 17.16 -6.26
CA LEU A 92 -9.63 18.02 -7.41
C LEU A 92 -9.86 19.45 -6.98
N THR A 93 -9.30 20.34 -7.74
CA THR A 93 -9.62 21.74 -7.73
C THR A 93 -9.34 22.31 -9.13
N ASN A 94 -9.66 23.55 -9.39
CA ASN A 94 -9.43 24.13 -10.70
C ASN A 94 -7.96 24.03 -11.13
N GLY A 95 -7.68 23.18 -12.12
CA GLY A 95 -6.34 22.94 -12.67
C GLY A 95 -5.45 21.97 -11.89
N ILE A 96 -5.91 21.39 -10.78
CA ILE A 96 -5.13 20.41 -9.99
C ILE A 96 -5.94 19.13 -9.80
N VAL A 97 -5.33 18.01 -10.17
CA VAL A 97 -5.83 16.67 -9.88
C VAL A 97 -4.72 15.88 -9.20
N LYS A 98 -5.02 15.31 -8.04
CA LYS A 98 -4.11 14.42 -7.30
C LYS A 98 -4.85 13.15 -6.94
N MET A 99 -4.17 12.02 -7.12
CA MET A 99 -4.71 10.68 -6.88
C MET A 99 -3.72 9.87 -6.07
N TYR A 100 -4.21 9.21 -5.02
CA TYR A 100 -3.38 8.39 -4.14
C TYR A 100 -4.05 7.05 -3.91
N SER A 101 -3.41 5.99 -4.38
CA SER A 101 -3.76 4.60 -4.06
C SER A 101 -2.99 4.20 -2.81
N LEU A 102 -3.70 3.95 -1.70
CA LEU A 102 -3.14 3.90 -0.36
C LEU A 102 -3.41 2.55 0.34
N PRO A 103 -2.49 2.09 1.20
CA PRO A 103 -2.61 0.81 1.90
C PRO A 103 -3.51 0.91 3.16
N ILE A 104 -4.46 1.82 3.17
CA ILE A 104 -5.50 1.95 4.20
C ILE A 104 -6.86 2.01 3.53
N SER A 105 -7.84 1.36 4.13
CA SER A 105 -9.22 1.45 3.67
C SER A 105 -9.86 2.73 4.20
N PHE A 106 -10.68 3.34 3.38
CA PHE A 106 -11.46 4.52 3.75
C PHE A 106 -12.94 4.21 3.83
N GLU A 107 -13.64 4.92 4.71
CA GLU A 107 -15.08 5.05 4.56
C GLU A 107 -15.37 5.83 3.27
N SER A 108 -16.40 5.37 2.55
CA SER A 108 -16.78 5.96 1.28
C SER A 108 -17.50 7.29 1.50
N PHE A 109 -16.86 8.41 1.16
CA PHE A 109 -17.49 9.74 1.23
C PHE A 109 -16.87 10.73 0.25
N ASN A 110 -17.56 11.83 0.01
CA ASN A 110 -17.06 12.97 -0.75
C ASN A 110 -17.36 14.29 -0.06
N HIS A 111 -16.42 15.22 -0.18
CA HIS A 111 -16.48 16.55 0.42
C HIS A 111 -16.19 17.62 -0.63
N VAL A 112 -17.01 18.68 -0.62
CA VAL A 112 -16.82 19.86 -1.47
C VAL A 112 -16.78 21.07 -0.56
N ALA A 113 -15.67 21.82 -0.58
CA ALA A 113 -15.44 23.00 0.26
C ALA A 113 -14.40 23.93 -0.40
N ASN A 114 -13.97 24.97 0.32
CA ASN A 114 -12.91 25.87 -0.12
C ASN A 114 -11.47 25.36 0.19
N SER A 115 -11.36 24.18 0.80
CA SER A 115 -10.09 23.52 1.10
C SER A 115 -10.26 22.01 0.92
N LEU A 116 -9.15 21.29 0.72
CA LEU A 116 -9.14 19.85 0.68
C LEU A 116 -9.34 19.26 2.09
N TYR A 117 -10.11 18.19 2.18
CA TYR A 117 -10.35 17.48 3.44
C TYR A 117 -9.32 16.37 3.59
N LEU A 118 -8.32 16.55 4.45
CA LEU A 118 -7.15 15.66 4.56
C LEU A 118 -7.15 14.78 5.82
N VAL A 119 -8.15 14.93 6.69
CA VAL A 119 -8.23 14.19 7.97
C VAL A 119 -8.09 12.67 7.82
N PRO A 120 -8.70 12.00 6.81
CA PRO A 120 -8.57 10.56 6.63
C PRO A 120 -7.15 10.09 6.29
N LEU A 121 -6.27 10.99 5.87
CA LEU A 121 -4.86 10.67 5.60
C LEU A 121 -3.97 10.70 6.84
N LEU A 122 -4.41 11.36 7.93
CA LEU A 122 -3.59 11.53 9.13
C LEU A 122 -3.10 10.22 9.74
N PRO A 123 -3.86 9.11 9.74
CA PRO A 123 -3.37 7.82 10.25
C PRO A 123 -2.11 7.31 9.55
N LEU A 124 -1.85 7.74 8.30
CA LEU A 124 -0.62 7.39 7.58
C LEU A 124 0.64 8.04 8.20
N PHE A 125 0.46 9.12 8.95
CA PHE A 125 1.54 9.93 9.51
C PHE A 125 1.65 9.86 11.03
N THR A 126 0.64 9.30 11.72
CA THR A 126 0.58 9.21 13.18
C THR A 126 1.24 7.96 13.76
N GLY A 127 1.81 7.12 12.93
CA GLY A 127 2.49 5.89 13.34
C GLY A 127 3.92 5.85 12.82
N ASP A 128 4.83 6.66 13.39
CA ASP A 128 6.28 6.56 13.11
C ASP A 128 6.93 5.32 13.77
N GLU A 129 6.15 4.34 14.18
CA GLU A 129 6.66 3.08 14.69
C GLU A 129 7.27 2.27 13.55
N SER A 130 8.57 2.51 13.33
CA SER A 130 9.37 1.65 12.49
C SER A 130 9.98 0.55 13.34
N PHE A 131 9.92 -0.68 12.84
CA PHE A 131 10.61 -1.81 13.42
C PHE A 131 11.52 -2.47 12.39
N PHE A 132 12.55 -3.13 12.88
CA PHE A 132 13.45 -3.89 12.02
C PHE A 132 13.09 -5.37 12.06
N LEU A 133 12.94 -5.97 10.88
CA LEU A 133 12.78 -7.40 10.71
C LEU A 133 14.09 -7.98 10.19
N LEU A 134 14.73 -8.82 11.00
CA LEU A 134 15.90 -9.59 10.59
C LEU A 134 15.43 -10.94 10.06
N TRP A 135 15.63 -11.18 8.78
CA TRP A 135 15.35 -12.46 8.15
C TRP A 135 16.62 -13.29 8.06
N LEU A 136 16.62 -14.42 8.74
CA LEU A 136 17.74 -15.35 8.80
C LEU A 136 17.43 -16.59 7.96
N GLN A 137 18.31 -16.90 7.02
CA GLN A 137 18.37 -18.16 6.30
C GLN A 137 19.80 -18.71 6.39
N LEU A 138 19.99 -20.01 6.14
CA LEU A 138 21.32 -20.63 6.16
C LEU A 138 22.34 -19.92 5.26
N GLU A 139 21.88 -19.42 4.11
CA GLU A 139 22.75 -18.81 3.12
C GLU A 139 22.60 -17.28 2.99
N LYS A 140 21.61 -16.69 3.67
CA LYS A 140 21.31 -15.25 3.52
C LYS A 140 20.81 -14.64 4.83
N VAL A 141 21.32 -13.45 5.10
CA VAL A 141 20.82 -12.58 6.15
C VAL A 141 20.29 -11.31 5.48
N LYS A 142 19.05 -10.96 5.75
CA LYS A 142 18.42 -9.76 5.24
C LYS A 142 17.82 -8.95 6.38
N LEU A 143 17.99 -7.65 6.30
CA LEU A 143 17.41 -6.71 7.24
C LEU A 143 16.37 -5.86 6.50
N TYR A 144 15.18 -5.78 7.07
CA TYR A 144 14.11 -4.92 6.57
C TYR A 144 13.75 -3.87 7.61
N LYS A 145 13.66 -2.62 7.18
CA LYS A 145 13.00 -1.57 7.95
C LYS A 145 11.54 -1.53 7.55
N ASN A 146 10.68 -1.80 8.50
CA ASN A 146 9.25 -1.87 8.29
C ASN A 146 8.54 -0.74 9.04
N THR A 147 7.49 -0.24 8.44
CA THR A 147 6.46 0.55 9.10
C THR A 147 5.15 -0.22 9.00
N ARG A 148 4.08 0.32 9.58
CA ARG A 148 2.74 -0.27 9.43
C ARG A 148 2.32 -0.41 7.94
N TYR A 149 2.87 0.40 7.04
CA TYR A 149 2.42 0.52 5.65
C TYR A 149 3.51 0.27 4.61
N SER A 150 4.76 0.07 5.03
CA SER A 150 5.88 -0.09 4.10
C SER A 150 6.92 -1.07 4.62
N SER A 151 7.62 -1.71 3.70
CA SER A 151 8.79 -2.55 3.97
C SER A 151 9.88 -2.16 2.99
N ALA A 152 11.07 -1.86 3.50
CA ALA A 152 12.25 -1.55 2.70
C ALA A 152 13.42 -2.40 3.14
N GLU A 153 14.11 -3.06 2.21
CA GLU A 153 15.34 -3.79 2.49
C GLU A 153 16.46 -2.79 2.82
N VAL A 154 17.15 -3.04 3.93
CA VAL A 154 18.32 -2.27 4.35
C VAL A 154 19.56 -3.07 3.97
N PHE A 155 20.40 -2.48 3.12
CA PHE A 155 21.64 -3.13 2.71
C PHE A 155 22.63 -3.17 3.88
N ILE A 156 22.98 -4.39 4.32
CA ILE A 156 23.86 -4.64 5.48
C ILE A 156 25.18 -5.30 5.08
N GLU A 157 25.48 -5.39 3.80
CA GLU A 157 26.67 -6.09 3.26
C GLU A 157 28.00 -5.59 3.85
N ASN A 158 28.03 -4.33 4.29
CA ASN A 158 29.24 -3.74 4.90
C ASN A 158 29.25 -3.81 6.44
N ILE A 159 28.17 -4.32 7.06
CA ILE A 159 27.98 -4.29 8.52
C ILE A 159 28.00 -5.69 9.12
N THR A 160 27.43 -6.64 8.40
CA THR A 160 27.33 -8.04 8.83
C THR A 160 27.63 -8.98 7.68
N PRO A 161 28.26 -10.16 7.95
CA PRO A 161 28.43 -11.20 6.95
C PRO A 161 27.08 -11.58 6.36
N SER A 162 27.01 -11.66 5.03
CA SER A 162 25.77 -12.00 4.33
C SER A 162 25.40 -13.47 4.47
N ARG A 163 26.37 -14.30 4.89
CA ARG A 163 26.22 -15.73 5.10
C ARG A 163 26.70 -16.13 6.48
N MET A 164 26.03 -17.12 7.08
CA MET A 164 26.43 -17.68 8.38
C MET A 164 27.81 -18.32 8.32
N GLU A 165 28.20 -18.91 7.20
CA GLU A 165 29.50 -19.52 6.95
C GLU A 165 30.67 -18.54 7.06
N GLU A 166 30.50 -17.29 6.67
CA GLU A 166 31.52 -16.23 6.76
C GLU A 166 31.88 -15.88 8.21
N ARG A 167 31.01 -16.17 9.17
CA ARG A 167 31.22 -15.84 10.57
C ARG A 167 31.64 -17.03 11.42
N VAL A 168 31.19 -18.24 11.06
CA VAL A 168 31.47 -19.46 11.84
C VAL A 168 32.76 -20.15 11.36
N GLY A 169 33.30 -19.75 10.19
CA GLY A 169 34.48 -20.38 9.59
C GLY A 169 34.15 -21.75 9.00
N TYR A 170 35.16 -22.36 8.38
CA TYR A 170 35.03 -23.65 7.69
C TYR A 170 34.73 -24.86 8.57
N ASP A 171 34.63 -24.69 9.90
CA ASP A 171 34.34 -25.78 10.85
C ASP A 171 32.84 -26.12 10.98
N PHE A 172 31.97 -25.44 10.24
CA PHE A 172 30.57 -25.81 10.20
C PHE A 172 30.31 -26.86 9.12
N GLU A 173 30.86 -28.05 9.32
CA GLU A 173 30.38 -29.22 8.59
C GLU A 173 28.95 -29.54 9.03
N GLN A 174 28.05 -29.57 8.08
CA GLN A 174 26.69 -30.05 8.28
C GLN A 174 26.77 -31.51 8.78
N LYS A 175 26.64 -31.73 10.07
CA LYS A 175 26.51 -33.06 10.65
C LYS A 175 25.19 -33.65 10.14
N SER A 176 25.26 -34.38 9.02
CA SER A 176 24.11 -35.11 8.49
C SER A 176 23.79 -36.28 9.43
N LEU A 177 22.58 -36.28 9.94
CA LEU A 177 22.03 -37.44 10.63
C LEU A 177 21.93 -38.61 9.63
N GLN A 178 22.84 -39.56 9.71
CA GLN A 178 22.73 -40.80 8.94
C GLN A 178 21.75 -41.75 9.62
N PHE A 179 20.66 -42.01 8.95
CA PHE A 179 19.72 -43.06 9.31
C PHE A 179 20.28 -44.41 8.85
N ARG A 180 20.62 -45.32 9.75
CA ARG A 180 20.83 -46.77 9.47
C ARG A 180 19.64 -47.54 10.01
N SER A 181 18.81 -48.08 9.15
CA SER A 181 17.88 -49.15 9.50
C SER A 181 18.64 -50.46 9.52
N GLN A 182 18.84 -51.05 10.68
CA GLN A 182 19.21 -52.44 10.78
C GLN A 182 17.95 -53.29 10.51
N GLN A 183 17.95 -53.95 9.38
CA GLN A 183 16.97 -54.93 9.02
C GLN A 183 17.35 -56.25 9.70
N GLU A 184 16.92 -56.47 10.95
CA GLU A 184 16.65 -57.74 11.59
C GLU A 184 15.95 -57.52 12.93
N GLY A 185 14.69 -57.91 12.98
CA GLY A 185 13.87 -58.28 14.13
C GLY A 185 13.93 -57.37 15.38
N HIS A 186 12.86 -56.62 15.59
CA HIS A 186 12.50 -55.80 16.74
C HIS A 186 12.97 -54.33 16.71
N GLY A 187 12.08 -53.50 16.28
CA GLY A 187 12.13 -52.06 16.04
C GLY A 187 12.61 -51.19 17.21
N ALA A 188 13.90 -50.94 17.23
CA ALA A 188 14.44 -49.82 17.96
C ALA A 188 15.38 -49.01 17.05
N ALA A 189 15.04 -47.77 16.76
CA ALA A 189 15.90 -46.84 16.04
C ALA A 189 16.97 -46.33 17.00
N ALA A 190 18.26 -46.58 16.72
CA ALA A 190 19.38 -46.02 17.48
C ALA A 190 19.94 -44.79 16.75
N PHE A 191 19.99 -43.66 17.41
CA PHE A 191 20.62 -42.44 16.89
C PHE A 191 22.08 -42.42 17.41
N HIS A 192 23.04 -42.39 16.48
CA HIS A 192 24.44 -42.13 16.78
C HIS A 192 24.83 -40.78 16.22
N GLY A 193 25.15 -39.82 17.09
CA GLY A 193 25.85 -38.60 16.71
C GLY A 193 27.35 -38.83 16.82
N HIS A 194 28.13 -38.55 15.77
CA HIS A 194 29.58 -38.44 15.85
C HIS A 194 29.96 -37.01 16.19
N GLU A 195 30.83 -36.89 17.19
CA GLU A 195 31.51 -35.63 17.52
C GLU A 195 32.56 -35.28 16.48
#